data_374adf9adc17fc4f7da3dda218bd21cb
#
_entry.id   374adf9adc17fc4f7da3dda218bd21cb
#
_cell.length_a   1.000
_cell.length_b   1.000
_cell.length_c   1.000
_cell.angle_alpha   90.00
_cell.angle_beta   90.00
_cell.angle_gamma   90.00
#
_symmetry.space_group_name_H-M   'P 1'
#
loop_
_entity.id
_entity.type
_entity.pdbx_description
1 polymer ?
#
loop_
_entity_poly.entity_id
_entity_poly.type
_entity_poly.pdbx_seq_one_letter_code
_entity_poly.pdbx_strand_id
1 'polypeptide(L)'
;MCGSDTWDDVELFCRSQFDYFKKRLPNLRGTPSHDTLNRFFSVLDTAWFESAFRSWVADLCEQISGVVAIDGKAVCRNPEADKNSLKSRLYMVSAWSAENGICLGQEKVGSKSNEITAIPKLIEALDLEGCIVTIDAIGCQKSIAKAIRKAKADYLLCAKDNQKHLRRIVAALVREENKKEGISKCHEEQNEGHGRKEWRECVCTDYERLAPYFLEGWTDLRTLAKVTEKRLLANGEFAEDTRYYVTSLPADPKMILQASRRHWSVENELHWRMDVAFREDYTRKTDNAAINFSAICKIALMKLKECKLKVGLASKRKMCGWDEKTRDMVLGIC
;
A
#
# COMPACT_ATOMS: atom_id res chain seq x y z
N MET A 1 -6.69 15.01 10.32
CA MET A 1 -7.46 14.19 11.28
C MET A 1 -8.86 14.76 11.55
N CYS A 2 -9.03 16.04 11.79
CA CYS A 2 -10.29 16.68 12.17
C CYS A 2 -11.18 17.15 11.00
N GLY A 3 -11.05 16.60 9.81
CA GLY A 3 -11.83 16.97 8.61
C GLY A 3 -11.23 18.11 7.79
N SER A 4 -10.08 18.65 8.19
CA SER A 4 -9.41 19.74 7.48
C SER A 4 -8.55 19.17 6.35
N ASP A 5 -9.02 19.25 5.11
CA ASP A 5 -8.37 18.66 3.94
C ASP A 5 -7.61 19.70 3.09
N THR A 6 -7.93 20.98 3.23
CA THR A 6 -7.23 22.11 2.61
C THR A 6 -6.42 22.90 3.63
N TRP A 7 -5.49 23.78 3.17
CA TRP A 7 -4.78 24.67 4.08
C TRP A 7 -5.70 25.70 4.72
N ASP A 8 -6.74 26.13 3.98
CA ASP A 8 -7.79 27.03 4.49
C ASP A 8 -8.56 26.36 5.63
N ASP A 9 -8.95 25.09 5.47
CA ASP A 9 -9.63 24.32 6.53
C ASP A 9 -8.73 24.18 7.78
N VAL A 10 -7.42 23.93 7.57
CA VAL A 10 -6.45 23.82 8.68
C VAL A 10 -6.34 25.17 9.41
N GLU A 11 -6.22 26.29 8.70
CA GLU A 11 -6.19 27.62 9.29
C GLU A 11 -7.45 27.92 10.09
N LEU A 12 -8.63 27.69 9.49
CA LEU A 12 -9.92 27.90 10.16
C LEU A 12 -10.06 27.02 11.42
N PHE A 13 -9.66 25.76 11.33
CA PHE A 13 -9.68 24.85 12.46
C PHE A 13 -8.73 25.32 13.56
N CYS A 14 -7.51 25.73 13.24
CA CYS A 14 -6.55 26.25 14.20
C CYS A 14 -7.08 27.50 14.90
N ARG A 15 -7.73 28.41 14.16
CA ARG A 15 -8.34 29.62 14.75
C ARG A 15 -9.51 29.28 15.67
N SER A 16 -10.41 28.39 15.25
CA SER A 16 -11.59 27.99 16.04
C SER A 16 -11.24 27.19 17.29
N GLN A 17 -10.11 26.51 17.28
CA GLN A 17 -9.63 25.65 18.37
C GLN A 17 -8.36 26.22 19.06
N PHE A 18 -8.16 27.55 18.98
CA PHE A 18 -6.94 28.18 19.49
C PHE A 18 -6.66 27.85 20.96
N ASP A 19 -7.68 27.92 21.82
CA ASP A 19 -7.54 27.61 23.25
C ASP A 19 -7.16 26.15 23.51
N TYR A 20 -7.68 25.22 22.72
CA TYR A 20 -7.28 23.82 22.74
C TYR A 20 -5.79 23.65 22.46
N PHE A 21 -5.27 24.31 21.43
CA PHE A 21 -3.84 24.25 21.08
C PHE A 21 -2.99 24.98 22.10
N LYS A 22 -3.42 26.13 22.60
CA LYS A 22 -2.67 26.91 23.59
C LYS A 22 -2.48 26.18 24.91
N LYS A 23 -3.48 25.39 25.37
CA LYS A 23 -3.34 24.52 26.55
C LYS A 23 -2.20 23.49 26.39
N ARG A 24 -1.95 23.00 25.19
CA ARG A 24 -0.95 21.94 24.89
C ARG A 24 0.39 22.49 24.42
N LEU A 25 0.39 23.68 23.86
CA LEU A 25 1.54 24.41 23.36
C LEU A 25 1.61 25.77 24.03
N PRO A 26 2.13 25.87 25.27
CA PRO A 26 2.06 27.10 26.08
C PRO A 26 2.69 28.30 25.41
N ASN A 27 3.71 28.08 24.56
CA ASN A 27 4.41 29.14 23.84
C ASN A 27 3.73 29.55 22.52
N LEU A 28 2.55 28.99 22.21
CA LEU A 28 1.81 29.34 21.00
C LEU A 28 1.33 30.81 21.06
N ARG A 29 1.83 31.65 20.14
CA ARG A 29 1.49 33.08 20.08
C ARG A 29 0.38 33.41 19.10
N GLY A 30 0.06 32.49 18.17
CA GLY A 30 -0.97 32.65 17.14
C GLY A 30 -1.09 31.43 16.28
N THR A 31 -2.03 31.45 15.34
CA THR A 31 -2.26 30.38 14.36
C THR A 31 -1.60 30.75 13.02
N PRO A 32 -0.98 29.77 12.33
CA PRO A 32 -0.43 30.02 11.00
C PRO A 32 -1.56 30.26 9.99
N SER A 33 -1.35 31.16 9.03
CA SER A 33 -2.23 31.30 7.87
C SER A 33 -2.05 30.15 6.89
N HIS A 34 -3.05 29.93 6.00
CA HIS A 34 -2.97 28.92 4.92
C HIS A 34 -1.71 29.12 4.05
N ASP A 35 -1.32 30.36 3.76
CA ASP A 35 -0.09 30.65 3.00
C ASP A 35 1.17 30.26 3.76
N THR A 36 1.20 30.50 5.08
CA THR A 36 2.33 30.09 5.93
C THR A 36 2.46 28.58 5.96
N LEU A 37 1.35 27.86 6.09
CA LEU A 37 1.31 26.39 6.04
C LEU A 37 1.79 25.87 4.68
N ASN A 38 1.24 26.42 3.59
CA ASN A 38 1.62 26.00 2.24
C ASN A 38 3.12 26.23 2.00
N ARG A 39 3.64 27.41 2.33
CA ARG A 39 5.06 27.73 2.18
C ARG A 39 5.95 26.81 3.01
N PHE A 40 5.60 26.58 4.28
CA PHE A 40 6.34 25.66 5.15
C PHE A 40 6.45 24.27 4.56
N PHE A 41 5.31 23.67 4.18
CA PHE A 41 5.27 22.31 3.64
C PHE A 41 5.87 22.20 2.22
N SER A 42 5.95 23.30 1.48
CA SER A 42 6.63 23.35 0.16
C SER A 42 8.15 23.35 0.29
N VAL A 43 8.70 23.96 1.37
CA VAL A 43 10.16 24.02 1.59
C VAL A 43 10.68 22.91 2.48
N LEU A 44 9.80 22.23 3.21
CA LEU A 44 10.16 21.10 4.07
C LEU A 44 10.74 19.97 3.20
N ASP A 45 11.96 19.56 3.51
CA ASP A 45 12.64 18.48 2.81
C ASP A 45 11.87 17.16 2.96
N THR A 46 11.47 16.58 1.84
CA THR A 46 10.64 15.39 1.81
C THR A 46 11.39 14.14 2.29
N ALA A 47 12.69 14.04 2.02
CA ALA A 47 13.49 12.90 2.43
C ALA A 47 13.69 12.90 3.96
N TRP A 48 13.94 14.08 4.53
CA TRP A 48 14.02 14.25 5.97
C TRP A 48 12.69 13.92 6.66
N PHE A 49 11.58 14.44 6.14
CA PHE A 49 10.26 14.20 6.72
C PHE A 49 9.84 12.72 6.61
N GLU A 50 10.12 12.07 5.48
CA GLU A 50 9.90 10.63 5.31
C GLU A 50 10.77 9.79 6.26
N SER A 51 12.02 10.20 6.51
CA SER A 51 12.88 9.54 7.50
C SER A 51 12.29 9.64 8.90
N ALA A 52 11.81 10.84 9.30
CA ALA A 52 11.14 11.03 10.58
C ALA A 52 9.83 10.21 10.67
N PHE A 53 9.06 10.14 9.59
CA PHE A 53 7.85 9.32 9.53
C PHE A 53 8.17 7.84 9.72
N ARG A 54 9.17 7.29 9.02
CA ARG A 54 9.59 5.89 9.17
C ARG A 54 10.12 5.59 10.57
N SER A 55 10.91 6.49 11.16
CA SER A 55 11.38 6.35 12.55
C SER A 55 10.20 6.26 13.52
N TRP A 56 9.22 7.16 13.37
CA TRP A 56 8.02 7.12 14.20
C TRP A 56 7.20 5.84 14.01
N VAL A 57 7.10 5.31 12.78
CA VAL A 57 6.42 4.02 12.52
C VAL A 57 7.20 2.86 13.16
N ALA A 58 8.53 2.87 13.11
CA ALA A 58 9.36 1.85 13.75
C ALA A 58 9.18 1.84 15.27
N ASP A 59 9.01 3.01 15.89
CA ASP A 59 8.72 3.11 17.33
C ASP A 59 7.32 2.57 17.70
N LEU A 60 6.38 2.52 16.75
CA LEU A 60 5.04 1.97 16.97
C LEU A 60 4.98 0.45 16.87
N CYS A 61 5.90 -0.15 16.13
CA CYS A 61 5.92 -1.57 15.82
C CYS A 61 7.28 -2.17 16.21
N GLU A 62 7.31 -2.96 17.27
CA GLU A 62 8.53 -3.68 17.68
C GLU A 62 9.08 -4.60 16.58
N GLN A 63 8.19 -5.20 15.78
CA GLN A 63 8.55 -6.04 14.65
C GLN A 63 7.49 -6.00 13.56
N ILE A 64 7.92 -5.73 12.33
CA ILE A 64 7.08 -5.89 11.15
C ILE A 64 7.13 -7.36 10.74
N SER A 65 5.98 -7.97 10.52
CA SER A 65 5.89 -9.38 10.09
C SER A 65 4.74 -9.57 9.08
N GLY A 66 4.73 -10.71 8.42
CA GLY A 66 3.69 -11.08 7.46
C GLY A 66 3.84 -10.37 6.13
N VAL A 67 2.73 -9.94 5.53
CA VAL A 67 2.70 -9.39 4.17
C VAL A 67 2.87 -7.88 4.17
N VAL A 68 3.85 -7.42 3.41
CA VAL A 68 4.05 -6.00 3.08
C VAL A 68 3.69 -5.80 1.60
N ALA A 69 2.55 -5.15 1.36
CA ALA A 69 2.09 -4.82 0.02
C ALA A 69 2.67 -3.48 -0.43
N ILE A 70 3.36 -3.47 -1.57
CA ILE A 70 3.90 -2.25 -2.19
C ILE A 70 3.10 -1.95 -3.43
N ASP A 71 2.55 -0.75 -3.50
CA ASP A 71 1.73 -0.31 -4.62
C ASP A 71 1.85 1.20 -4.86
N GLY A 72 1.65 1.59 -6.12
CA GLY A 72 1.75 2.96 -6.58
C GLY A 72 0.39 3.62 -6.78
N LYS A 73 0.29 4.89 -6.39
CA LYS A 73 -0.93 5.69 -6.56
C LYS A 73 -0.63 7.11 -7.02
N ALA A 74 -1.50 7.66 -7.86
CA ALA A 74 -1.54 9.10 -8.12
C ALA A 74 -2.13 9.81 -6.89
N VAL A 75 -1.36 10.71 -6.26
CA VAL A 75 -1.75 11.45 -5.05
C VAL A 75 -2.53 12.71 -5.39
N CYS A 76 -2.38 13.22 -6.61
CA CYS A 76 -3.03 14.45 -7.03
C CYS A 76 -3.58 14.30 -8.45
N ARG A 77 -4.89 14.45 -8.61
CA ARG A 77 -5.52 14.72 -9.91
C ARG A 77 -5.65 16.23 -10.05
N ASN A 78 -4.74 16.86 -10.79
CA ASN A 78 -4.98 18.25 -11.19
C ASN A 78 -6.05 18.26 -12.30
N PRO A 79 -7.29 18.74 -12.02
CA PRO A 79 -8.35 18.76 -13.02
C PRO A 79 -8.10 19.75 -14.15
N GLU A 80 -7.22 20.73 -13.92
CA GLU A 80 -6.87 21.81 -14.87
C GLU A 80 -5.61 21.48 -15.68
N ALA A 81 -4.88 20.42 -15.33
CA ALA A 81 -3.77 19.96 -16.14
C ALA A 81 -4.32 19.31 -17.41
N ASP A 82 -3.86 19.82 -18.55
CA ASP A 82 -4.14 19.30 -19.89
C ASP A 82 -4.26 17.77 -19.86
N LYS A 83 -5.42 17.24 -20.27
CA LYS A 83 -5.75 15.80 -20.24
C LYS A 83 -4.70 14.92 -20.93
N ASN A 84 -3.81 15.51 -21.71
CA ASN A 84 -2.71 14.88 -22.44
C ASN A 84 -1.36 14.97 -21.75
N SER A 85 -1.22 15.64 -20.60
CA SER A 85 0.06 15.81 -19.89
C SER A 85 0.16 14.83 -18.73
N LEU A 86 0.81 13.68 -18.94
CA LEU A 86 1.29 12.78 -17.88
C LEU A 86 2.26 13.48 -16.90
N LYS A 87 2.78 14.67 -17.25
CA LYS A 87 3.79 15.42 -16.50
C LYS A 87 3.25 16.11 -15.25
N SER A 88 1.94 16.19 -15.04
CA SER A 88 1.34 16.95 -13.93
C SER A 88 0.82 16.09 -12.78
N ARG A 89 0.91 14.75 -12.88
CA ARG A 89 0.46 13.85 -11.82
C ARG A 89 1.61 13.46 -10.91
N LEU A 90 1.43 13.69 -9.62
CA LEU A 90 2.33 13.19 -8.59
C LEU A 90 1.98 11.72 -8.32
N TYR A 91 2.94 10.82 -8.55
CA TYR A 91 2.81 9.41 -8.21
C TYR A 91 3.66 9.07 -6.99
N MET A 92 3.11 8.30 -6.09
CA MET A 92 3.76 7.82 -4.88
C MET A 92 3.65 6.30 -4.81
N VAL A 93 4.75 5.64 -4.47
CA VAL A 93 4.74 4.23 -4.07
C VAL A 93 4.65 4.18 -2.55
N SER A 94 3.79 3.35 -2.01
CA SER A 94 3.61 3.15 -0.56
C SER A 94 3.83 1.69 -0.18
N ALA A 95 4.44 1.44 0.98
CA ALA A 95 4.55 0.14 1.60
C ALA A 95 3.54 0.01 2.74
N TRP A 96 2.69 -1.00 2.69
CA TRP A 96 1.60 -1.26 3.61
C TRP A 96 1.77 -2.60 4.31
N SER A 97 1.90 -2.60 5.63
CA SER A 97 1.84 -3.82 6.43
C SER A 97 0.39 -4.27 6.56
N ALA A 98 0.05 -5.40 5.94
CA ALA A 98 -1.30 -5.93 5.92
C ALA A 98 -1.77 -6.45 7.29
N GLU A 99 -0.86 -7.01 8.09
CA GLU A 99 -1.12 -7.52 9.43
C GLU A 99 -1.29 -6.40 10.45
N ASN A 100 -0.40 -5.42 10.43
CA ASN A 100 -0.42 -4.29 11.35
C ASN A 100 -1.45 -3.22 10.93
N GLY A 101 -1.84 -3.19 9.64
CA GLY A 101 -2.78 -2.20 9.11
C GLY A 101 -2.22 -0.78 9.09
N ILE A 102 -0.91 -0.63 8.84
CA ILE A 102 -0.17 0.63 8.86
C ILE A 102 0.65 0.84 7.58
N CYS A 103 0.86 2.10 7.22
CA CYS A 103 1.80 2.49 6.18
C CYS A 103 3.21 2.59 6.76
N LEU A 104 4.16 1.83 6.22
CA LEU A 104 5.54 1.78 6.68
C LEU A 104 6.40 2.93 6.12
N GLY A 105 6.02 3.44 4.96
CA GLY A 105 6.73 4.51 4.26
C GLY A 105 6.18 4.73 2.87
N GLN A 106 6.63 5.80 2.24
CA GLN A 106 6.30 6.14 0.86
C GLN A 106 7.52 6.69 0.12
N GLU A 107 7.51 6.59 -1.20
CA GLU A 107 8.56 7.13 -2.07
C GLU A 107 7.94 7.80 -3.29
N LYS A 108 8.45 9.00 -3.64
CA LYS A 108 8.01 9.71 -4.83
C LYS A 108 8.52 9.05 -6.09
N VAL A 109 7.64 8.83 -7.05
CA VAL A 109 8.04 8.44 -8.41
C VAL A 109 8.56 9.67 -9.16
N GLY A 110 9.79 9.60 -9.64
CA GLY A 110 10.41 10.70 -10.37
C GLY A 110 9.69 11.04 -11.67
N SER A 111 9.67 12.32 -12.07
CA SER A 111 8.94 12.81 -13.26
C SER A 111 9.37 12.19 -14.60
N LYS A 112 10.57 11.63 -14.66
CA LYS A 112 11.15 10.93 -15.85
C LYS A 112 11.33 9.43 -15.60
N SER A 113 10.79 8.89 -14.51
CA SER A 113 10.92 7.49 -14.10
C SER A 113 9.54 6.89 -13.88
N ASN A 114 9.52 5.61 -13.59
CA ASN A 114 8.33 4.85 -13.23
C ASN A 114 8.52 4.24 -11.82
N GLU A 115 7.51 3.56 -11.33
CA GLU A 115 7.52 2.88 -10.02
C GLU A 115 8.69 1.90 -9.87
N ILE A 116 9.18 1.31 -10.97
CA ILE A 116 10.32 0.36 -10.97
C ILE A 116 11.57 0.97 -10.32
N THR A 117 11.75 2.30 -10.42
CA THR A 117 12.91 2.98 -9.82
C THR A 117 12.67 3.46 -8.39
N ALA A 118 11.43 3.68 -7.98
CA ALA A 118 11.06 4.11 -6.64
C ALA A 118 10.98 2.91 -5.66
N ILE A 119 10.47 1.78 -6.12
CA ILE A 119 10.29 0.57 -5.31
C ILE A 119 11.60 0.11 -4.63
N PRO A 120 12.75 -0.03 -5.32
CA PRO A 120 14.00 -0.44 -4.66
C PRO A 120 14.44 0.53 -3.55
N LYS A 121 14.28 1.84 -3.75
CA LYS A 121 14.62 2.85 -2.73
C LYS A 121 13.76 2.70 -1.48
N LEU A 122 12.45 2.46 -1.68
CA LEU A 122 11.54 2.23 -0.57
C LEU A 122 11.91 0.94 0.18
N ILE A 123 12.22 -0.15 -0.52
CA ILE A 123 12.66 -1.41 0.08
C ILE A 123 13.94 -1.21 0.90
N GLU A 124 14.93 -0.50 0.36
CA GLU A 124 16.22 -0.24 1.05
C GLU A 124 16.05 0.64 2.31
N ALA A 125 14.99 1.45 2.36
CA ALA A 125 14.72 2.34 3.49
C ALA A 125 13.89 1.71 4.62
N LEU A 126 13.45 0.46 4.47
CA LEU A 126 12.58 -0.25 5.41
C LEU A 126 13.28 -1.50 5.96
N ASP A 127 12.99 -1.82 7.21
CA ASP A 127 13.34 -3.13 7.78
C ASP A 127 12.25 -4.14 7.42
N LEU A 128 12.56 -5.06 6.48
CA LEU A 128 11.62 -6.03 5.93
C LEU A 128 12.04 -7.47 6.22
N GLU A 129 13.01 -7.68 7.13
CA GLU A 129 13.53 -9.02 7.46
C GLU A 129 12.37 -9.95 7.90
N GLY A 130 12.25 -11.10 7.24
CA GLY A 130 11.23 -12.11 7.51
C GLY A 130 9.83 -11.79 6.97
N CYS A 131 9.63 -10.65 6.28
CA CYS A 131 8.38 -10.31 5.63
C CYS A 131 8.22 -10.97 4.26
N ILE A 132 6.98 -10.99 3.76
CA ILE A 132 6.63 -11.34 2.39
C ILE A 132 6.26 -10.06 1.65
N VAL A 133 7.11 -9.60 0.75
CA VAL A 133 6.83 -8.40 -0.06
C VAL A 133 6.03 -8.80 -1.29
N THR A 134 4.86 -8.18 -1.44
CA THR A 134 3.99 -8.39 -2.61
C THR A 134 3.90 -7.12 -3.43
N ILE A 135 4.07 -7.24 -4.75
CA ILE A 135 3.99 -6.12 -5.68
C ILE A 135 3.19 -6.57 -6.89
N ASP A 136 2.42 -5.66 -7.47
CA ASP A 136 1.68 -5.91 -8.68
C ASP A 136 2.62 -6.10 -9.91
N ALA A 137 2.02 -6.25 -11.09
CA ALA A 137 2.78 -6.62 -12.29
C ALA A 137 3.89 -5.64 -12.67
N ILE A 138 3.77 -4.35 -12.38
CA ILE A 138 4.81 -3.37 -12.73
C ILE A 138 6.11 -3.64 -11.98
N GLY A 139 6.00 -4.12 -10.74
CA GLY A 139 7.12 -4.52 -9.89
C GLY A 139 7.70 -5.91 -10.17
N CYS A 140 7.16 -6.65 -11.14
CA CYS A 140 7.68 -7.96 -11.53
C CYS A 140 8.99 -7.83 -12.31
N GLN A 141 10.08 -7.50 -11.62
CA GLN A 141 11.41 -7.25 -12.18
C GLN A 141 12.49 -8.00 -11.39
N LYS A 142 13.51 -8.53 -12.09
CA LYS A 142 14.65 -9.23 -11.47
C LYS A 142 15.41 -8.35 -10.47
N SER A 143 15.58 -7.07 -10.78
CA SER A 143 16.22 -6.09 -9.89
C SER A 143 15.45 -5.88 -8.58
N ILE A 144 14.11 -5.88 -8.64
CA ILE A 144 13.25 -5.75 -7.47
C ILE A 144 13.29 -7.03 -6.62
N ALA A 145 13.20 -8.21 -7.24
CA ALA A 145 13.40 -9.49 -6.54
C ALA A 145 14.74 -9.52 -5.80
N LYS A 146 15.82 -9.05 -6.46
CA LYS A 146 17.15 -8.94 -5.83
C LYS A 146 17.17 -7.98 -4.64
N ALA A 147 16.51 -6.81 -4.75
CA ALA A 147 16.43 -5.84 -3.66
C ALA A 147 15.67 -6.41 -2.45
N ILE A 148 14.54 -7.10 -2.68
CA ILE A 148 13.76 -7.75 -1.62
C ILE A 148 14.59 -8.81 -0.92
N ARG A 149 15.29 -9.69 -1.66
CA ARG A 149 16.12 -10.72 -1.06
C ARG A 149 17.34 -10.16 -0.30
N LYS A 150 17.90 -9.05 -0.77
CA LYS A 150 18.94 -8.29 -0.04
C LYS A 150 18.42 -7.76 1.30
N ALA A 151 17.15 -7.35 1.37
CA ALA A 151 16.47 -6.94 2.60
C ALA A 151 16.04 -8.14 3.47
N LYS A 152 16.48 -9.38 3.17
CA LYS A 152 16.15 -10.63 3.86
C LYS A 152 14.64 -10.93 3.92
N ALA A 153 13.86 -10.38 2.99
CA ALA A 153 12.45 -10.65 2.82
C ALA A 153 12.21 -11.64 1.68
N ASP A 154 11.05 -12.30 1.70
CA ASP A 154 10.57 -13.08 0.57
C ASP A 154 9.72 -12.24 -0.37
N TYR A 155 9.64 -12.62 -1.62
CA TYR A 155 8.82 -11.92 -2.61
C TYR A 155 7.70 -12.80 -3.18
N LEU A 156 6.59 -12.15 -3.56
CA LEU A 156 5.52 -12.70 -4.38
C LEU A 156 5.18 -11.67 -5.46
N LEU A 157 5.68 -11.87 -6.67
CA LEU A 157 5.56 -10.92 -7.79
C LEU A 157 4.63 -11.43 -8.88
N CYS A 158 3.65 -10.61 -9.27
CA CYS A 158 2.64 -10.96 -10.25
C CYS A 158 3.15 -10.76 -11.69
N ALA A 159 3.11 -11.81 -12.51
CA ALA A 159 3.46 -11.77 -13.92
C ALA A 159 2.20 -11.55 -14.79
N LYS A 160 2.09 -10.39 -15.41
CA LYS A 160 1.02 -10.01 -16.36
C LYS A 160 1.58 -9.76 -17.79
N ASP A 161 0.83 -9.02 -18.57
CA ASP A 161 1.14 -8.77 -19.98
C ASP A 161 2.37 -7.89 -20.23
N ASN A 162 2.86 -7.19 -19.21
CA ASN A 162 4.16 -6.50 -19.24
C ASN A 162 5.34 -7.48 -19.25
N GLN A 163 5.13 -8.72 -18.83
CA GLN A 163 6.09 -9.82 -18.78
C GLN A 163 5.52 -11.05 -19.53
N LYS A 164 5.08 -10.87 -20.80
CA LYS A 164 4.38 -11.90 -21.59
C LYS A 164 5.12 -13.23 -21.65
N HIS A 165 6.44 -13.18 -21.81
CA HIS A 165 7.26 -14.39 -21.90
C HIS A 165 7.26 -15.14 -20.57
N LEU A 166 7.54 -14.44 -19.46
CA LEU A 166 7.50 -15.00 -18.11
C LEU A 166 6.12 -15.60 -17.80
N ARG A 167 5.04 -14.85 -18.06
CA ARG A 167 3.66 -15.31 -17.85
C ARG A 167 3.38 -16.60 -18.62
N ARG A 168 3.81 -16.72 -19.87
CA ARG A 168 3.63 -17.94 -20.69
C ARG A 168 4.39 -19.12 -20.10
N ILE A 169 5.62 -18.93 -19.65
CA ILE A 169 6.41 -19.97 -19.00
C ILE A 169 5.71 -20.45 -17.73
N VAL A 170 5.33 -19.53 -16.84
CA VAL A 170 4.64 -19.89 -15.59
C VAL A 170 3.34 -20.63 -15.91
N ALA A 171 2.52 -20.12 -16.85
CA ALA A 171 1.28 -20.76 -17.26
C ALA A 171 1.49 -22.16 -17.83
N ALA A 172 2.59 -22.38 -18.55
CA ALA A 172 2.94 -23.71 -19.10
C ALA A 172 3.37 -24.71 -18.04
N LEU A 173 4.08 -24.22 -17.00
CA LEU A 173 4.63 -25.09 -15.94
C LEU A 173 3.64 -25.37 -14.82
N VAL A 174 2.58 -24.53 -14.67
CA VAL A 174 1.53 -24.69 -13.64
C VAL A 174 0.21 -25.12 -14.32
N ARG A 175 0.24 -26.24 -15.07
CA ARG A 175 -0.93 -26.78 -15.79
C ARG A 175 -1.69 -27.80 -14.93
N GLU A 176 -2.93 -28.03 -15.32
CA GLU A 176 -3.79 -29.05 -14.68
C GLU A 176 -3.22 -30.48 -14.78
N GLU A 177 -2.47 -30.79 -15.86
CA GLU A 177 -1.79 -32.08 -16.01
C GLU A 177 -0.78 -32.29 -14.88
N ASN A 178 0.02 -31.27 -14.55
CA ASN A 178 1.00 -31.33 -13.44
C ASN A 178 0.33 -31.51 -12.07
N LYS A 179 -0.89 -31.00 -11.88
CA LYS A 179 -1.71 -31.22 -10.67
C LYS A 179 -2.12 -32.69 -10.57
N LYS A 180 -2.60 -33.29 -11.67
CA LYS A 180 -3.02 -34.71 -11.73
C LYS A 180 -1.87 -35.66 -11.51
N GLU A 181 -0.67 -35.33 -12.00
CA GLU A 181 0.55 -36.13 -11.85
C GLU A 181 1.21 -35.95 -10.45
N GLY A 182 0.65 -35.11 -9.56
CA GLY A 182 1.22 -34.83 -8.25
C GLY A 182 2.49 -33.99 -8.26
N ILE A 183 2.84 -33.38 -9.41
CA ILE A 183 3.99 -32.50 -9.59
C ILE A 183 3.69 -31.12 -8.95
N SER A 184 2.45 -30.65 -9.11
CA SER A 184 1.97 -29.38 -8.51
C SER A 184 1.12 -29.62 -7.28
N LYS A 185 1.26 -28.76 -6.27
CA LYS A 185 0.42 -28.70 -5.08
C LYS A 185 -0.74 -27.74 -5.32
N CYS A 186 -1.90 -28.04 -4.71
CA CYS A 186 -3.12 -27.24 -4.84
C CYS A 186 -3.74 -26.95 -3.48
N HIS A 187 -4.36 -25.77 -3.36
CA HIS A 187 -5.21 -25.38 -2.23
C HIS A 187 -6.41 -24.60 -2.77
N GLU A 188 -7.59 -24.92 -2.25
CA GLU A 188 -8.85 -24.29 -2.62
C GLU A 188 -9.54 -23.70 -1.40
N GLU A 189 -10.17 -22.54 -1.57
CA GLU A 189 -10.97 -21.87 -0.56
C GLU A 189 -12.30 -21.42 -1.17
N GLN A 190 -13.36 -21.57 -0.39
CA GLN A 190 -14.66 -20.97 -0.70
C GLN A 190 -15.03 -19.99 0.40
N ASN A 191 -15.44 -18.80 0.01
CA ASN A 191 -15.90 -17.76 0.92
C ASN A 191 -17.30 -17.30 0.50
N GLU A 192 -18.16 -17.13 1.49
CA GLU A 192 -19.48 -16.55 1.31
C GLU A 192 -19.68 -15.41 2.30
N GLY A 193 -20.03 -14.22 1.82
CA GLY A 193 -20.25 -13.05 2.65
C GLY A 193 -20.75 -11.85 1.85
N HIS A 194 -21.54 -10.99 2.49
CA HIS A 194 -22.12 -9.80 1.89
C HIS A 194 -22.85 -10.05 0.55
N GLY A 195 -23.52 -11.23 0.44
CA GLY A 195 -24.25 -11.63 -0.78
C GLY A 195 -23.34 -12.07 -1.94
N ARG A 196 -22.06 -12.32 -1.70
CA ARG A 196 -21.10 -12.77 -2.71
C ARG A 196 -20.61 -14.17 -2.38
N LYS A 197 -20.50 -15.01 -3.43
CA LYS A 197 -19.85 -16.32 -3.36
C LYS A 197 -18.57 -16.25 -4.20
N GLU A 198 -17.46 -16.59 -3.57
CA GLU A 198 -16.14 -16.53 -4.19
C GLU A 198 -15.42 -17.86 -3.97
N TRP A 199 -14.83 -18.37 -5.03
CA TRP A 199 -13.96 -19.56 -5.02
C TRP A 199 -12.56 -19.13 -5.44
N ARG A 200 -11.58 -19.60 -4.72
CA ARG A 200 -10.17 -19.35 -5.01
C ARG A 200 -9.40 -20.65 -5.03
N GLU A 201 -8.58 -20.79 -6.02
CA GLU A 201 -7.66 -21.90 -6.16
C GLU A 201 -6.24 -21.34 -6.31
N CYS A 202 -5.28 -21.94 -5.60
CA CYS A 202 -3.86 -21.73 -5.85
C CYS A 202 -3.23 -23.06 -6.24
N VAL A 203 -2.63 -23.09 -7.42
CA VAL A 203 -1.79 -24.20 -7.88
C VAL A 203 -0.36 -23.71 -7.92
N CYS A 204 0.57 -24.42 -7.28
CA CYS A 204 1.97 -24.05 -7.29
C CYS A 204 2.89 -25.25 -7.46
N THR A 205 4.07 -24.98 -7.98
CA THR A 205 5.08 -25.98 -8.23
C THR A 205 6.46 -25.46 -7.89
N ASP A 206 7.32 -26.35 -7.41
CA ASP A 206 8.72 -26.07 -7.18
C ASP A 206 9.43 -25.86 -8.52
N TYR A 207 10.06 -24.70 -8.69
CA TYR A 207 10.73 -24.35 -9.94
C TYR A 207 11.91 -25.27 -10.28
N GLU A 208 12.71 -25.65 -9.29
CA GLU A 208 13.89 -26.49 -9.50
C GLU A 208 13.55 -27.86 -10.09
N ARG A 209 12.34 -28.36 -9.81
CA ARG A 209 11.87 -29.63 -10.35
C ARG A 209 11.52 -29.59 -11.84
N LEU A 210 11.10 -28.42 -12.35
CA LEU A 210 10.51 -28.34 -13.68
C LEU A 210 11.46 -27.79 -14.77
N ALA A 211 12.24 -26.78 -14.48
CA ALA A 211 13.05 -26.14 -15.52
C ALA A 211 14.11 -25.17 -14.93
N PRO A 212 15.22 -25.65 -14.39
CA PRO A 212 16.21 -24.81 -13.71
C PRO A 212 16.87 -23.75 -14.62
N TYR A 213 16.74 -23.88 -15.96
CA TYR A 213 17.44 -23.02 -16.93
C TYR A 213 16.58 -21.94 -17.58
N PHE A 214 15.24 -21.99 -17.44
CA PHE A 214 14.34 -21.10 -18.21
C PHE A 214 14.19 -19.70 -17.61
N LEU A 215 14.45 -19.54 -16.31
CA LEU A 215 14.23 -18.27 -15.59
C LEU A 215 15.49 -17.78 -14.90
N GLU A 216 16.65 -17.89 -15.57
CA GLU A 216 17.92 -17.40 -15.06
C GLU A 216 17.87 -15.92 -14.64
N GLY A 217 18.60 -15.56 -13.59
CA GLY A 217 18.75 -14.20 -13.08
C GLY A 217 17.63 -13.75 -12.14
N TRP A 218 16.67 -14.63 -11.76
CA TRP A 218 15.77 -14.39 -10.65
C TRP A 218 16.43 -14.83 -9.34
N THR A 219 16.69 -13.90 -8.44
CA THR A 219 17.35 -14.18 -7.16
C THR A 219 16.45 -15.04 -6.28
N ASP A 220 16.95 -16.22 -5.86
CA ASP A 220 16.26 -17.18 -4.98
C ASP A 220 14.85 -17.56 -5.46
N LEU A 221 14.60 -17.59 -6.77
CA LEU A 221 13.32 -18.09 -7.31
C LEU A 221 13.15 -19.55 -6.93
N ARG A 222 12.09 -19.84 -6.20
CA ARG A 222 11.82 -21.18 -5.70
C ARG A 222 10.51 -21.77 -6.22
N THR A 223 9.47 -20.96 -6.35
CA THR A 223 8.14 -21.43 -6.67
C THR A 223 7.49 -20.61 -7.78
N LEU A 224 6.78 -21.30 -8.66
CA LEU A 224 5.85 -20.73 -9.64
C LEU A 224 4.42 -21.04 -9.21
N ALA A 225 3.52 -20.07 -9.32
CA ALA A 225 2.15 -20.25 -8.89
C ALA A 225 1.12 -19.63 -9.84
N LYS A 226 -0.05 -20.22 -9.85
CA LYS A 226 -1.27 -19.73 -10.50
C LYS A 226 -2.35 -19.58 -9.43
N VAL A 227 -2.93 -18.40 -9.32
CA VAL A 227 -4.10 -18.14 -8.47
C VAL A 227 -5.28 -17.82 -9.39
N THR A 228 -6.36 -18.60 -9.23
CA THR A 228 -7.63 -18.38 -9.95
C THR A 228 -8.69 -17.97 -8.94
N GLU A 229 -9.38 -16.89 -9.23
CA GLU A 229 -10.51 -16.38 -8.45
C GLU A 229 -11.77 -16.41 -9.32
N LYS A 230 -12.83 -17.06 -8.82
CA LYS A 230 -14.16 -17.08 -9.45
C LYS A 230 -15.15 -16.41 -8.50
N ARG A 231 -15.93 -15.48 -9.05
CA ARG A 231 -16.95 -14.75 -8.30
C ARG A 231 -18.30 -14.88 -8.98
N LEU A 232 -19.32 -15.27 -8.24
CA LEU A 232 -20.69 -15.24 -8.73
C LEU A 232 -21.21 -13.80 -8.75
N LEU A 233 -21.62 -13.34 -9.91
CA LEU A 233 -22.21 -12.02 -10.11
C LEU A 233 -23.71 -12.04 -9.83
N ALA A 234 -24.30 -10.87 -9.63
CA ALA A 234 -25.73 -10.71 -9.37
C ALA A 234 -26.64 -11.22 -10.51
N ASN A 235 -26.13 -11.27 -11.74
CA ASN A 235 -26.81 -11.81 -12.92
C ASN A 235 -26.72 -13.34 -13.04
N GLY A 236 -26.07 -14.02 -12.09
CA GLY A 236 -25.87 -15.48 -12.10
C GLY A 236 -24.67 -15.96 -12.91
N GLU A 237 -23.93 -15.06 -13.57
CA GLU A 237 -22.69 -15.39 -14.29
C GLU A 237 -21.48 -15.44 -13.34
N PHE A 238 -20.44 -16.15 -13.77
CA PHE A 238 -19.15 -16.16 -13.07
C PHE A 238 -18.17 -15.21 -13.74
N ALA A 239 -17.62 -14.29 -12.94
CA ALA A 239 -16.40 -13.60 -13.31
C ALA A 239 -15.21 -14.44 -12.85
N GLU A 240 -14.25 -14.65 -13.75
CA GLU A 240 -13.01 -15.38 -13.46
C GLU A 240 -11.80 -14.49 -13.71
N ASP A 241 -10.87 -14.45 -12.75
CA ASP A 241 -9.58 -13.80 -12.88
C ASP A 241 -8.46 -14.79 -12.56
N THR A 242 -7.42 -14.81 -13.37
CA THR A 242 -6.28 -15.70 -13.20
C THR A 242 -4.99 -14.90 -13.20
N ARG A 243 -4.19 -15.09 -12.16
CA ARG A 243 -2.90 -14.44 -11.97
C ARG A 243 -1.79 -15.46 -11.83
N TYR A 244 -0.64 -15.13 -12.40
CA TYR A 244 0.57 -15.94 -12.35
C TYR A 244 1.63 -15.25 -11.52
N TYR A 245 2.35 -16.04 -10.72
CA TYR A 245 3.32 -15.51 -9.76
C TYR A 245 4.66 -16.22 -9.86
N VAL A 246 5.71 -15.46 -9.60
CA VAL A 246 7.05 -15.93 -9.30
C VAL A 246 7.38 -15.55 -7.87
N THR A 247 7.99 -16.48 -7.11
CA THR A 247 8.21 -16.24 -5.67
C THR A 247 9.40 -17.00 -5.12
N SER A 248 10.05 -16.42 -4.10
CA SER A 248 11.08 -17.08 -3.29
C SER A 248 10.48 -17.97 -2.17
N LEU A 249 9.18 -17.90 -1.95
CA LEU A 249 8.48 -18.73 -0.97
C LEU A 249 8.55 -20.22 -1.34
N PRO A 250 8.46 -21.12 -0.34
CA PRO A 250 8.30 -22.55 -0.60
C PRO A 250 7.01 -22.83 -1.35
N ALA A 251 6.93 -24.00 -2.01
CA ALA A 251 5.74 -24.44 -2.71
C ALA A 251 4.64 -24.84 -1.71
N ASP A 252 4.05 -23.84 -1.06
CA ASP A 252 2.89 -23.90 -0.18
C ASP A 252 1.74 -23.09 -0.79
N PRO A 253 0.75 -23.73 -1.40
CA PRO A 253 -0.33 -23.05 -2.10
C PRO A 253 -1.24 -22.25 -1.16
N LYS A 254 -1.37 -22.65 0.11
CA LYS A 254 -2.15 -21.91 1.11
C LYS A 254 -1.48 -20.60 1.47
N MET A 255 -0.18 -20.62 1.77
CA MET A 255 0.63 -19.42 2.07
C MET A 255 0.60 -18.45 0.89
N ILE A 256 0.82 -18.93 -0.34
CA ILE A 256 0.82 -18.10 -1.55
C ILE A 256 -0.56 -17.46 -1.79
N LEU A 257 -1.65 -18.23 -1.62
CA LEU A 257 -3.01 -17.71 -1.76
C LEU A 257 -3.28 -16.60 -0.73
N GLN A 258 -2.92 -16.81 0.51
CA GLN A 258 -3.08 -15.81 1.57
C GLN A 258 -2.26 -14.55 1.28
N ALA A 259 -1.00 -14.67 0.88
CA ALA A 259 -0.16 -13.53 0.53
C ALA A 259 -0.72 -12.74 -0.66
N SER A 260 -1.22 -13.42 -1.70
CA SER A 260 -1.85 -12.77 -2.86
C SER A 260 -3.12 -12.00 -2.49
N ARG A 261 -3.92 -12.51 -1.55
CA ARG A 261 -5.12 -11.82 -1.03
C ARG A 261 -4.75 -10.60 -0.17
N ARG A 262 -3.72 -10.74 0.66
CA ARG A 262 -3.23 -9.66 1.53
C ARG A 262 -2.66 -8.48 0.75
N HIS A 263 -2.16 -8.71 -0.47
CA HIS A 263 -1.74 -7.62 -1.35
C HIS A 263 -2.84 -6.57 -1.56
N TRP A 264 -4.10 -6.98 -1.73
CA TRP A 264 -5.23 -6.07 -1.95
C TRP A 264 -5.57 -5.18 -0.75
N SER A 265 -4.97 -5.44 0.40
CA SER A 265 -5.18 -4.59 1.58
C SER A 265 -4.62 -3.19 1.38
N VAL A 266 -3.54 -3.00 0.60
CA VAL A 266 -3.00 -1.67 0.28
C VAL A 266 -4.01 -0.83 -0.48
N GLU A 267 -4.75 -1.43 -1.41
CA GLU A 267 -5.77 -0.73 -2.18
C GLU A 267 -7.01 -0.44 -1.31
N ASN A 268 -7.53 -1.43 -0.59
CA ASN A 268 -8.77 -1.32 0.17
C ASN A 268 -8.61 -0.56 1.50
N GLU A 269 -7.47 -0.70 2.17
CA GLU A 269 -7.28 -0.15 3.52
C GLU A 269 -6.39 1.09 3.55
N LEU A 270 -5.57 1.34 2.53
CA LEU A 270 -4.78 2.55 2.40
C LEU A 270 -5.37 3.44 1.30
N HIS A 271 -5.26 3.08 0.04
CA HIS A 271 -5.57 3.95 -1.10
C HIS A 271 -7.03 4.41 -1.11
N TRP A 272 -7.96 3.49 -1.03
CA TRP A 272 -9.40 3.83 -0.98
C TRP A 272 -9.75 4.71 0.22
N ARG A 273 -9.15 4.44 1.40
CA ARG A 273 -9.40 5.27 2.59
C ARG A 273 -8.80 6.67 2.47
N MET A 274 -7.62 6.80 1.84
CA MET A 274 -7.04 8.10 1.54
C MET A 274 -7.94 8.92 0.60
N ASP A 275 -8.57 8.28 -0.40
CA ASP A 275 -9.47 8.98 -1.32
C ASP A 275 -10.80 9.34 -0.66
N VAL A 276 -11.45 8.39 -0.01
CA VAL A 276 -12.81 8.59 0.52
C VAL A 276 -12.79 9.40 1.82
N ALA A 277 -11.85 9.11 2.72
CA ALA A 277 -11.84 9.78 4.02
C ALA A 277 -10.98 11.05 4.07
N PHE A 278 -9.89 11.12 3.30
CA PHE A 278 -8.98 12.27 3.28
C PHE A 278 -9.04 13.08 1.99
N ARG A 279 -9.86 12.68 1.03
CA ARG A 279 -10.05 13.37 -0.24
C ARG A 279 -8.74 13.60 -0.99
N GLU A 280 -7.81 12.67 -0.92
CA GLU A 280 -6.45 12.81 -1.46
C GLU A 280 -6.47 13.09 -2.97
N ASP A 281 -7.36 12.44 -3.73
CA ASP A 281 -7.56 12.66 -5.16
C ASP A 281 -8.01 14.10 -5.52
N TYR A 282 -8.56 14.84 -4.55
CA TYR A 282 -9.06 16.22 -4.75
C TYR A 282 -8.09 17.28 -4.24
N THR A 283 -6.90 16.88 -3.76
CA THR A 283 -5.93 17.84 -3.25
C THR A 283 -5.41 18.76 -4.36
N ARG A 284 -5.29 20.06 -4.04
CA ARG A 284 -4.67 21.08 -4.91
C ARG A 284 -3.21 21.35 -4.54
N LYS A 285 -2.69 20.66 -3.54
CA LYS A 285 -1.29 20.79 -3.14
C LYS A 285 -0.40 20.18 -4.20
N THR A 286 0.76 20.80 -4.43
CA THR A 286 1.74 20.38 -5.44
C THR A 286 3.08 20.04 -4.81
N ASP A 287 3.93 19.36 -5.54
CA ASP A 287 5.33 19.13 -5.19
C ASP A 287 5.54 18.61 -3.76
N ASN A 288 6.49 19.19 -3.02
CA ASN A 288 6.81 18.78 -1.66
C ASN A 288 5.62 18.95 -0.69
N ALA A 289 4.79 19.97 -0.88
CA ALA A 289 3.62 20.18 -0.02
C ALA A 289 2.63 19.01 -0.14
N ALA A 290 2.42 18.47 -1.34
CA ALA A 290 1.55 17.30 -1.54
C ALA A 290 2.15 16.03 -0.92
N ILE A 291 3.45 15.79 -1.09
CA ILE A 291 4.17 14.63 -0.53
C ILE A 291 4.10 14.64 0.99
N ASN A 292 4.49 15.76 1.60
CA ASN A 292 4.53 15.91 3.04
C ASN A 292 3.12 15.83 3.66
N PHE A 293 2.11 16.39 2.99
CA PHE A 293 0.73 16.31 3.46
C PHE A 293 0.16 14.89 3.35
N SER A 294 0.52 14.13 2.31
CA SER A 294 0.14 12.72 2.19
C SER A 294 0.69 11.89 3.36
N ALA A 295 1.95 12.11 3.76
CA ALA A 295 2.53 11.46 4.95
C ALA A 295 1.74 11.78 6.22
N ILE A 296 1.37 13.07 6.45
CA ILE A 296 0.53 13.47 7.59
C ILE A 296 -0.83 12.78 7.56
N CYS A 297 -1.46 12.68 6.38
CA CYS A 297 -2.74 11.99 6.26
C CYS A 297 -2.63 10.49 6.58
N LYS A 298 -1.51 9.83 6.23
CA LYS A 298 -1.22 8.44 6.60
C LYS A 298 -1.03 8.28 8.11
N ILE A 299 -0.31 9.20 8.77
CA ILE A 299 -0.22 9.25 10.23
C ILE A 299 -1.62 9.38 10.85
N ALA A 300 -2.42 10.31 10.34
CA ALA A 300 -3.79 10.52 10.82
C ALA A 300 -4.68 9.28 10.60
N LEU A 301 -4.54 8.58 9.46
CA LEU A 301 -5.23 7.32 9.18
C LEU A 301 -4.89 6.26 10.22
N MET A 302 -3.60 6.09 10.53
CA MET A 302 -3.13 5.09 11.50
C MET A 302 -3.70 5.40 12.89
N LYS A 303 -3.59 6.63 13.37
CA LYS A 303 -4.15 7.05 14.67
C LYS A 303 -5.67 6.83 14.75
N LEU A 304 -6.41 7.13 13.71
CA LEU A 304 -7.85 6.89 13.64
C LEU A 304 -8.21 5.39 13.61
N LYS A 305 -7.35 4.53 13.03
CA LYS A 305 -7.54 3.08 13.05
C LYS A 305 -7.30 2.48 14.44
N GLU A 306 -6.29 2.93 15.16
CA GLU A 306 -5.99 2.52 16.54
C GLU A 306 -7.16 2.84 17.51
N CYS A 307 -7.88 3.92 17.26
CA CYS A 307 -9.00 4.34 18.09
C CYS A 307 -10.13 3.31 18.12
N LYS A 308 -10.49 2.82 19.30
CA LYS A 308 -11.45 1.74 19.53
C LYS A 308 -12.93 2.14 19.36
N LEU A 309 -13.24 3.37 18.98
CA LEU A 309 -14.63 3.79 18.70
C LEU A 309 -15.24 2.93 17.58
N LYS A 310 -16.42 2.37 17.84
CA LYS A 310 -17.17 1.49 16.92
C LYS A 310 -17.95 2.29 15.87
N VAL A 311 -17.29 3.20 15.17
CA VAL A 311 -17.86 4.00 14.09
C VAL A 311 -16.91 4.04 12.89
N GLY A 312 -17.41 4.33 11.71
CA GLY A 312 -16.61 4.41 10.48
C GLY A 312 -15.55 5.53 10.55
N LEU A 313 -14.49 5.40 9.75
CA LEU A 313 -13.35 6.31 9.73
C LEU A 313 -13.75 7.77 9.48
N ALA A 314 -14.65 8.02 8.52
CA ALA A 314 -15.15 9.36 8.23
C ALA A 314 -15.88 9.96 9.44
N SER A 315 -16.66 9.15 10.18
CA SER A 315 -17.32 9.59 11.41
C SER A 315 -16.32 9.89 12.52
N LYS A 316 -15.29 9.05 12.70
CA LYS A 316 -14.18 9.33 13.65
C LYS A 316 -13.53 10.68 13.36
N ARG A 317 -13.25 10.99 12.07
CA ARG A 317 -12.68 12.28 11.67
C ARG A 317 -13.57 13.46 12.06
N LYS A 318 -14.89 13.36 11.82
CA LYS A 318 -15.86 14.39 12.21
C LYS A 318 -15.90 14.56 13.72
N MET A 319 -15.96 13.45 14.48
CA MET A 319 -15.96 13.50 15.94
C MET A 319 -14.70 14.17 16.50
N CYS A 320 -13.51 13.90 15.93
CA CYS A 320 -12.28 14.59 16.30
C CYS A 320 -12.35 16.12 16.07
N GLY A 321 -13.13 16.56 15.05
CA GLY A 321 -13.37 17.97 14.79
C GLY A 321 -14.32 18.62 15.83
N TRP A 322 -15.33 17.87 16.29
CA TRP A 322 -16.40 18.39 17.16
C TRP A 322 -16.09 18.29 18.65
N ASP A 323 -15.34 17.24 19.07
CA ASP A 323 -15.16 16.89 20.47
C ASP A 323 -13.68 16.75 20.84
N GLU A 324 -13.25 17.54 21.85
CA GLU A 324 -11.86 17.52 22.34
C GLU A 324 -11.47 16.16 22.94
N LYS A 325 -12.39 15.50 23.69
CA LYS A 325 -12.10 14.21 24.32
C LYS A 325 -11.82 13.13 23.27
N THR A 326 -12.64 13.08 22.22
CA THR A 326 -12.41 12.17 21.09
C THR A 326 -11.08 12.46 20.39
N ARG A 327 -10.75 13.74 20.22
CA ARG A 327 -9.49 14.18 19.62
C ARG A 327 -8.29 13.72 20.46
N ASP A 328 -8.35 13.94 21.77
CA ASP A 328 -7.30 13.53 22.72
C ASP A 328 -7.13 12.01 22.76
N MET A 329 -8.24 11.27 22.76
CA MET A 329 -8.22 9.80 22.68
C MET A 329 -7.51 9.31 21.41
N VAL A 330 -7.81 9.90 20.24
CA VAL A 330 -7.17 9.51 18.97
C VAL A 330 -5.70 9.89 18.95
N LEU A 331 -5.32 11.01 19.56
CA LEU A 331 -3.93 11.44 19.67
C LEU A 331 -3.13 10.65 20.72
N GLY A 332 -3.81 9.94 21.64
CA GLY A 332 -3.16 9.23 22.74
C GLY A 332 -2.59 10.16 23.80
N ILE A 333 -3.24 11.31 24.04
CA ILE A 333 -2.84 12.35 25.01
C ILE A 333 -3.86 12.50 26.16
N CYS A 334 -4.64 11.45 26.41
CA CYS A 334 -5.58 11.38 27.55
C CYS A 334 -4.86 11.01 28.82
#